data_a277eca2aa9135362951dbe23c337f44
#
_entry.id   a277eca2aa9135362951dbe23c337f44
#
_cell.length_a   1.000
_cell.length_b   1.000
_cell.length_c   1.000
_cell.angle_alpha   90.00
_cell.angle_beta   90.00
_cell.angle_gamma   90.00
#
_symmetry.space_group_name_H-M   'P 1'
#
loop_
_entity.id
_entity.type
_entity.pdbx_description
1 polymer ?
#
loop_
_entity_poly.entity_id
_entity_poly.type
_entity_poly.pdbx_seq_one_letter_code
_entity_poly.pdbx_strand_id
1 'polypeptide(L)'
;MTLDDKVKAFLAVNYGDGSGDGSGCGSGCGYGDGYGYGYGNGIKRFNGEPVFRIDGVNTLIRSVRGNTAHGAIVNNDLTLTPCYIVKQENVFAHGETLREAMEALREKLFEDMPEDERIAMFLRETDREKTYPTQYFYDWHHRLTGSCDMGRKQFASDHGVDLEHGMMTLTEFLELTKDAYGGDVIRKVIDRMEEKDGRC
;
A
#
# COMPACT_ATOMS: atom_id res chain seq x y z
N MET A 1 23.50 -15.80 12.32
CA MET A 1 22.30 -15.01 12.66
C MET A 1 21.17 -15.98 12.89
N THR A 2 20.64 -16.03 14.09
CA THR A 2 19.52 -16.90 14.48
C THR A 2 18.21 -16.40 13.86
N LEU A 3 17.14 -17.21 13.90
CA LEU A 3 15.82 -16.75 13.47
C LEU A 3 15.36 -15.53 14.29
N ASP A 4 15.60 -15.55 15.59
CA ASP A 4 15.24 -14.45 16.51
C ASP A 4 15.95 -13.13 16.12
N ASP A 5 17.24 -13.19 15.76
CA ASP A 5 17.97 -12.01 15.26
C ASP A 5 17.38 -11.47 13.97
N LYS A 6 17.00 -12.36 13.04
CA LYS A 6 16.37 -11.98 11.76
C LYS A 6 15.00 -11.36 11.97
N VAL A 7 14.20 -11.91 12.88
CA VAL A 7 12.87 -11.39 13.22
C VAL A 7 13.00 -10.01 13.86
N LYS A 8 13.92 -9.82 14.80
CA LYS A 8 14.17 -8.50 15.40
C LYS A 8 14.56 -7.46 14.36
N ALA A 9 15.47 -7.80 13.44
CA ALA A 9 15.89 -6.92 12.36
C ALA A 9 14.75 -6.60 11.39
N PHE A 10 13.93 -7.60 11.04
CA PHE A 10 12.77 -7.43 10.17
C PHE A 10 11.71 -6.51 10.80
N LEU A 11 11.47 -6.66 12.09
CA LEU A 11 10.47 -5.87 12.82
C LEU A 11 10.99 -4.50 13.29
N ALA A 12 12.30 -4.24 13.20
CA ALA A 12 12.88 -2.94 13.58
C ALA A 12 12.26 -1.81 12.74
N VAL A 13 11.72 -0.79 13.42
CA VAL A 13 11.15 0.41 12.80
C VAL A 13 12.17 1.52 12.95
N ASN A 14 12.56 2.18 11.87
CA ASN A 14 13.43 3.34 11.91
C ASN A 14 12.59 4.57 12.29
N TYR A 15 12.61 4.92 13.57
CA TYR A 15 12.18 6.24 13.98
C TYR A 15 13.30 7.22 13.58
N GLY A 16 13.04 8.14 12.67
CA GLY A 16 13.92 9.26 12.45
C GLY A 16 14.17 9.96 13.80
N ASP A 17 15.40 10.40 14.05
CA ASP A 17 15.84 11.07 15.29
C ASP A 17 15.01 12.35 15.55
N GLY A 18 13.81 12.18 16.06
CA GLY A 18 12.99 13.22 16.67
C GLY A 18 13.16 13.15 18.18
N SER A 19 14.19 13.84 18.72
CA SER A 19 14.32 14.07 20.15
C SER A 19 13.16 14.90 20.65
N GLY A 20 12.10 14.23 21.10
CA GLY A 20 10.99 14.84 21.82
C GLY A 20 10.92 14.27 23.23
N ASP A 21 11.63 14.88 24.18
CA ASP A 21 11.42 14.68 25.62
C ASP A 21 10.06 15.24 26.00
N GLY A 22 9.02 14.41 25.92
CA GLY A 22 7.67 14.74 26.36
C GLY A 22 7.26 13.86 27.53
N SER A 23 7.67 14.20 28.78
CA SER A 23 7.06 13.67 29.98
C SER A 23 5.68 14.27 30.14
N GLY A 24 4.64 13.55 29.69
CA GLY A 24 3.23 13.93 29.85
C GLY A 24 2.41 12.78 30.35
N CYS A 25 2.11 12.72 31.67
CA CYS A 25 1.02 11.93 32.22
C CYS A 25 -0.29 12.59 31.79
N GLY A 26 -0.89 12.12 30.70
CA GLY A 26 -2.19 12.56 30.23
C GLY A 26 -3.06 11.37 29.84
N SER A 27 -4.16 11.12 30.61
CA SER A 27 -5.22 10.23 30.17
C SER A 27 -5.97 10.90 29.03
N GLY A 28 -5.60 10.61 27.81
CA GLY A 28 -6.26 11.05 26.60
C GLY A 28 -6.52 9.88 25.67
N CYS A 29 -7.81 9.58 25.39
CA CYS A 29 -8.21 8.75 24.28
C CYS A 29 -7.86 9.49 22.98
N GLY A 30 -6.64 9.29 22.47
CA GLY A 30 -6.23 9.77 21.18
C GLY A 30 -6.26 8.61 20.19
N TYR A 31 -7.09 8.70 19.16
CA TYR A 31 -6.94 7.88 17.95
C TYR A 31 -5.66 8.38 17.25
N GLY A 32 -4.57 7.71 17.51
CA GLY A 32 -3.33 7.88 16.79
C GLY A 32 -3.02 6.56 16.12
N ASP A 33 -3.13 6.46 14.81
CA ASP A 33 -2.60 5.35 14.02
C ASP A 33 -1.08 5.40 14.05
N GLY A 34 -0.51 5.09 15.23
CA GLY A 34 0.91 4.88 15.40
C GLY A 34 1.22 3.44 15.04
N TYR A 35 1.88 3.20 13.93
CA TYR A 35 2.51 1.91 13.59
C TYR A 35 3.62 1.63 14.60
N GLY A 36 3.24 1.26 15.81
CA GLY A 36 4.13 1.02 16.92
C GLY A 36 4.18 -0.46 17.26
N TYR A 37 5.37 -0.94 17.52
CA TYR A 37 5.64 -2.22 18.16
C TYR A 37 5.07 -2.17 19.60
N GLY A 38 3.75 -2.33 19.73
CA GLY A 38 3.06 -2.28 21.02
C GLY A 38 2.99 -3.68 21.61
N TYR A 39 3.63 -3.91 22.75
CA TYR A 39 3.22 -4.97 23.66
C TYR A 39 1.85 -4.60 24.27
N GLY A 40 0.81 -4.52 23.43
CA GLY A 40 -0.55 -4.42 23.88
C GLY A 40 -1.01 -5.76 24.50
N ASN A 41 -2.15 -5.76 25.20
CA ASN A 41 -2.77 -6.92 25.87
C ASN A 41 -3.14 -8.09 24.93
N GLY A 42 -2.30 -8.43 23.96
CA GLY A 42 -2.47 -9.49 22.98
C GLY A 42 -1.84 -10.82 23.41
N ILE A 43 -2.11 -11.85 22.62
CA ILE A 43 -1.50 -13.17 22.77
C ILE A 43 0.02 -13.05 22.58
N LYS A 44 0.80 -13.31 23.63
CA LYS A 44 2.28 -13.24 23.56
C LYS A 44 2.92 -14.51 22.99
N ARG A 45 2.25 -15.64 23.15
CA ARG A 45 2.70 -16.95 22.67
C ARG A 45 1.51 -17.80 22.25
N PHE A 46 1.69 -18.55 21.16
CA PHE A 46 0.73 -19.53 20.69
C PHE A 46 1.47 -20.85 20.41
N ASN A 47 1.05 -21.93 21.05
CA ASN A 47 1.73 -23.25 20.97
C ASN A 47 3.25 -23.19 21.23
N GLY A 48 3.68 -22.31 22.13
CA GLY A 48 5.10 -22.14 22.45
C GLY A 48 5.88 -21.19 21.52
N GLU A 49 5.33 -20.81 20.36
CA GLU A 49 5.92 -19.84 19.43
C GLU A 49 5.59 -18.39 19.85
N PRO A 50 6.50 -17.42 19.69
CA PRO A 50 6.22 -16.02 19.96
C PRO A 50 5.20 -15.47 18.93
N VAL A 51 4.23 -14.70 19.42
CA VAL A 51 3.26 -13.96 18.58
C VAL A 51 3.67 -12.49 18.52
N PHE A 52 3.72 -11.95 17.33
CA PHE A 52 4.00 -10.55 17.05
C PHE A 52 2.74 -9.86 16.55
N ARG A 53 2.49 -8.65 17.00
CA ARG A 53 1.41 -7.84 16.46
C ARG A 53 1.98 -6.95 15.36
N ILE A 54 1.72 -7.31 14.12
CA ILE A 54 2.22 -6.63 12.93
C ILE A 54 1.00 -6.05 12.21
N ASP A 55 0.97 -4.73 12.03
CA ASP A 55 -0.13 -4.06 11.33
C ASP A 55 -1.51 -4.44 11.93
N GLY A 56 -1.58 -4.46 13.26
CA GLY A 56 -2.80 -4.83 13.97
C GLY A 56 -3.12 -6.33 14.03
N VAL A 57 -2.40 -7.18 13.31
CA VAL A 57 -2.64 -8.62 13.15
C VAL A 57 -1.70 -9.44 14.02
N ASN A 58 -2.24 -10.42 14.77
CA ASN A 58 -1.43 -11.38 15.56
C ASN A 58 -0.79 -12.40 14.61
N THR A 59 0.53 -12.41 14.53
CA THR A 59 1.27 -13.16 13.51
C THR A 59 2.42 -13.96 14.13
N LEU A 60 2.56 -15.22 13.75
CA LEU A 60 3.75 -16.05 13.98
C LEU A 60 4.71 -15.86 12.81
N ILE A 61 6.00 -15.66 13.10
CA ILE A 61 7.04 -15.58 12.05
C ILE A 61 7.90 -16.84 12.12
N ARG A 62 7.94 -17.60 11.03
CA ARG A 62 8.69 -18.86 10.93
C ARG A 62 9.96 -18.73 10.09
N SER A 63 10.01 -17.79 9.17
CA SER A 63 11.23 -17.49 8.39
C SER A 63 11.26 -16.03 7.95
N VAL A 64 12.48 -15.49 7.78
CA VAL A 64 12.72 -14.13 7.29
C VAL A 64 13.81 -14.15 6.24
N ARG A 65 13.56 -13.46 5.11
CA ARG A 65 14.52 -13.24 4.01
C ARG A 65 14.44 -11.79 3.55
N GLY A 66 15.41 -10.97 3.94
CA GLY A 66 15.39 -9.54 3.64
C GLY A 66 14.12 -8.87 4.18
N ASN A 67 13.38 -8.22 3.31
CA ASN A 67 12.13 -7.51 3.63
C ASN A 67 10.88 -8.39 3.54
N THR A 68 11.04 -9.71 3.51
CA THR A 68 9.94 -10.67 3.42
C THR A 68 10.02 -11.67 4.56
N ALA A 69 8.91 -11.94 5.20
CA ALA A 69 8.76 -13.02 6.16
C ALA A 69 7.63 -13.98 5.73
N HIS A 70 7.72 -15.22 6.20
CA HIS A 70 6.65 -16.21 6.07
C HIS A 70 6.28 -16.72 7.45
N GLY A 71 4.99 -16.88 7.69
CA GLY A 71 4.45 -17.28 8.98
C GLY A 71 3.00 -17.68 8.91
N ALA A 72 2.26 -17.35 9.96
CA ALA A 72 0.84 -17.57 10.03
C ALA A 72 0.14 -16.50 10.88
N ILE A 73 -1.03 -16.09 10.45
CA ILE A 73 -1.95 -15.27 11.26
C ILE A 73 -2.60 -16.17 12.31
N VAL A 74 -2.64 -15.69 13.54
CA VAL A 74 -3.42 -16.29 14.61
C VAL A 74 -4.80 -15.64 14.61
N ASN A 75 -5.80 -16.36 14.14
CA ASN A 75 -7.17 -15.91 14.07
C ASN A 75 -7.84 -15.81 15.45
N ASN A 76 -8.97 -15.13 15.54
CA ASN A 76 -9.69 -14.97 16.81
C ASN A 76 -10.25 -16.30 17.36
N ASP A 77 -10.51 -17.27 16.49
CA ASP A 77 -10.91 -18.64 16.84
C ASP A 77 -9.73 -19.56 17.18
N LEU A 78 -8.52 -19.00 17.24
CA LEU A 78 -7.26 -19.70 17.48
C LEU A 78 -6.83 -20.65 16.36
N THR A 79 -7.41 -20.55 15.18
CA THR A 79 -6.89 -21.21 13.97
C THR A 79 -5.71 -20.44 13.39
N LEU A 80 -4.92 -21.11 12.54
CA LEU A 80 -3.76 -20.54 11.88
C LEU A 80 -4.00 -20.44 10.36
N THR A 81 -3.85 -19.23 9.81
CA THR A 81 -3.85 -19.00 8.37
C THR A 81 -2.43 -18.71 7.90
N PRO A 82 -1.83 -19.54 7.03
CA PRO A 82 -0.49 -19.25 6.47
C PRO A 82 -0.49 -17.88 5.78
N CYS A 83 0.60 -17.13 5.96
CA CYS A 83 0.72 -15.82 5.33
C CYS A 83 2.17 -15.46 5.01
N TYR A 84 2.32 -14.55 4.03
CA TYR A 84 3.53 -13.78 3.80
C TYR A 84 3.37 -12.40 4.44
N ILE A 85 4.45 -11.87 4.95
CA ILE A 85 4.54 -10.51 5.46
C ILE A 85 5.67 -9.83 4.69
N VAL A 86 5.39 -8.66 4.13
CA VAL A 86 6.38 -7.83 3.46
C VAL A 86 6.51 -6.49 4.15
N LYS A 87 7.70 -5.89 4.06
CA LYS A 87 8.02 -4.63 4.69
C LYS A 87 8.73 -3.71 3.72
N GLN A 88 8.35 -2.43 3.72
CA GLN A 88 9.14 -1.34 3.16
C GLN A 88 9.16 -0.19 4.17
N GLU A 89 10.37 0.24 4.56
CA GLU A 89 10.55 1.20 5.66
C GLU A 89 9.84 0.75 6.94
N ASN A 90 8.80 1.45 7.35
CA ASN A 90 8.00 1.16 8.55
C ASN A 90 6.62 0.58 8.23
N VAL A 91 6.29 0.42 6.94
CA VAL A 91 5.00 -0.10 6.48
C VAL A 91 5.08 -1.60 6.29
N PHE A 92 4.09 -2.31 6.81
CA PHE A 92 3.96 -3.76 6.69
C PHE A 92 2.65 -4.13 6.00
N ALA A 93 2.66 -5.24 5.26
CA ALA A 93 1.44 -5.83 4.72
C ALA A 93 1.48 -7.35 4.77
N HIS A 94 0.30 -7.96 4.88
CA HIS A 94 0.08 -9.39 4.87
C HIS A 94 -0.60 -9.82 3.57
N GLY A 95 -0.40 -11.07 3.17
CA GLY A 95 -1.12 -11.72 2.07
C GLY A 95 -1.00 -13.23 2.18
N GLU A 96 -1.94 -13.97 1.62
CA GLU A 96 -1.87 -15.44 1.57
C GLU A 96 -0.74 -15.90 0.63
N THR A 97 -0.46 -15.08 -0.38
CA THR A 97 0.68 -15.24 -1.30
C THR A 97 1.63 -14.05 -1.18
N LEU A 98 2.90 -14.25 -1.59
CA LEU A 98 3.87 -13.17 -1.65
C LEU A 98 3.40 -12.03 -2.57
N ARG A 99 2.73 -12.36 -3.68
CA ARG A 99 2.18 -11.38 -4.62
C ARG A 99 1.13 -10.51 -3.94
N GLU A 100 0.15 -11.10 -3.28
CA GLU A 100 -0.89 -10.37 -2.55
C GLU A 100 -0.31 -9.48 -1.45
N ALA A 101 0.67 -10.00 -0.68
CA ALA A 101 1.35 -9.19 0.34
C ALA A 101 2.05 -7.97 -0.28
N MET A 102 2.71 -8.14 -1.44
CA MET A 102 3.37 -7.04 -2.15
C MET A 102 2.37 -6.03 -2.74
N GLU A 103 1.24 -6.51 -3.26
CA GLU A 103 0.15 -5.64 -3.74
C GLU A 103 -0.45 -4.83 -2.60
N ALA A 104 -0.78 -5.47 -1.47
CA ALA A 104 -1.29 -4.79 -0.28
C ALA A 104 -0.28 -3.77 0.30
N LEU A 105 1.01 -4.08 0.30
CA LEU A 105 2.05 -3.12 0.70
C LEU A 105 2.08 -1.91 -0.22
N ARG A 106 2.02 -2.15 -1.53
CA ARG A 106 2.01 -1.06 -2.52
C ARG A 106 0.80 -0.14 -2.33
N GLU A 107 -0.39 -0.70 -2.11
CA GLU A 107 -1.60 0.08 -1.85
C GLU A 107 -1.44 0.96 -0.61
N LYS A 108 -0.97 0.42 0.51
CA LYS A 108 -0.70 1.21 1.72
C LYS A 108 0.29 2.33 1.51
N LEU A 109 1.38 2.08 0.77
CA LEU A 109 2.37 3.11 0.45
C LEU A 109 1.76 4.22 -0.42
N PHE A 110 0.80 3.90 -1.27
CA PHE A 110 0.08 4.90 -2.07
C PHE A 110 -0.93 5.70 -1.26
N GLU A 111 -1.63 5.08 -0.29
CA GLU A 111 -2.58 5.78 0.58
C GLU A 111 -1.91 6.92 1.36
N ASP A 112 -0.70 6.69 1.87
CA ASP A 112 0.07 7.67 2.64
C ASP A 112 0.89 8.64 1.76
N MET A 113 0.97 8.39 0.44
CA MET A 113 1.79 9.17 -0.48
C MET A 113 1.11 10.50 -0.85
N PRO A 114 1.82 11.64 -0.76
CA PRO A 114 1.31 12.92 -1.24
C PRO A 114 0.86 12.86 -2.71
N GLU A 115 -0.22 13.56 -3.04
CA GLU A 115 -0.79 13.58 -4.40
C GLU A 115 0.25 13.90 -5.47
N ASP A 116 1.09 14.89 -5.20
CA ASP A 116 2.16 15.30 -6.12
C ASP A 116 3.17 14.20 -6.43
N GLU A 117 3.48 13.37 -5.44
CA GLU A 117 4.39 12.24 -5.60
C GLU A 117 3.73 11.09 -6.37
N ARG A 118 2.43 10.84 -6.13
CA ARG A 118 1.63 9.87 -6.90
C ARG A 118 1.59 10.23 -8.38
N ILE A 119 1.34 11.51 -8.69
CA ILE A 119 1.35 12.03 -10.06
C ILE A 119 2.74 11.89 -10.69
N ALA A 120 3.81 12.26 -9.97
CA ALA A 120 5.17 12.13 -10.47
C ALA A 120 5.56 10.68 -10.74
N MET A 121 5.14 9.74 -9.89
CA MET A 121 5.36 8.31 -10.08
C MET A 121 4.61 7.78 -11.29
N PHE A 122 3.33 8.11 -11.44
CA PHE A 122 2.52 7.75 -12.60
C PHE A 122 3.18 8.18 -13.91
N LEU A 123 3.59 9.45 -13.99
CA LEU A 123 4.25 10.01 -15.19
C LEU A 123 5.67 9.45 -15.44
N ARG A 124 6.31 8.86 -14.46
CA ARG A 124 7.60 8.18 -14.62
C ARG A 124 7.42 6.74 -15.12
N GLU A 125 6.37 6.05 -14.69
CA GLU A 125 6.10 4.65 -15.02
C GLU A 125 5.31 4.49 -16.32
N THR A 126 4.62 5.53 -16.78
CA THR A 126 3.75 5.49 -17.96
C THR A 126 4.39 6.23 -19.12
N ASP A 127 4.70 5.51 -20.18
CA ASP A 127 5.21 6.05 -21.45
C ASP A 127 4.04 6.53 -22.31
N ARG A 128 4.14 7.72 -22.86
CA ARG A 128 3.08 8.37 -23.67
C ARG A 128 2.80 7.67 -24.98
N GLU A 129 3.83 7.07 -25.58
CA GLU A 129 3.74 6.48 -26.91
C GLU A 129 3.33 5.00 -26.88
N LYS A 130 3.24 4.41 -25.68
CA LYS A 130 2.87 3.02 -25.50
C LYS A 130 1.39 2.85 -25.20
N THR A 131 0.87 1.73 -25.64
CA THR A 131 -0.41 1.21 -25.21
C THR A 131 -0.23 0.27 -24.02
N TYR A 132 -1.17 0.33 -23.08
CA TYR A 132 -1.21 -0.50 -21.88
C TYR A 132 -2.54 -1.23 -21.81
N PRO A 133 -2.61 -2.38 -21.13
CA PRO A 133 -3.89 -2.97 -20.79
C PRO A 133 -4.78 -1.96 -20.06
N THR A 134 -6.07 -1.92 -20.37
CA THR A 134 -7.02 -1.00 -19.70
C THR A 134 -7.02 -1.20 -18.18
N GLN A 135 -6.77 -2.43 -17.69
CA GLN A 135 -6.61 -2.74 -16.28
C GLN A 135 -5.46 -1.96 -15.63
N TYR A 136 -4.38 -1.67 -16.35
CA TYR A 136 -3.27 -0.84 -15.84
C TYR A 136 -3.75 0.56 -15.45
N PHE A 137 -4.52 1.21 -16.31
CA PHE A 137 -5.09 2.53 -16.03
C PHE A 137 -6.23 2.49 -15.02
N TYR A 138 -6.99 1.41 -14.98
CA TYR A 138 -8.01 1.17 -13.95
C TYR A 138 -7.40 1.16 -12.55
N ASP A 139 -6.25 0.51 -12.36
CA ASP A 139 -5.52 0.46 -11.10
C ASP A 139 -4.89 1.82 -10.77
N TRP A 140 -4.30 2.49 -11.77
CA TRP A 140 -3.74 3.82 -11.59
C TRP A 140 -4.77 4.89 -11.28
N HIS A 141 -5.98 4.79 -11.82
CA HIS A 141 -7.06 5.71 -11.47
C HIS A 141 -7.38 5.64 -9.96
N HIS A 142 -7.43 4.44 -9.39
CA HIS A 142 -7.58 4.28 -7.95
C HIS A 142 -6.43 4.94 -7.17
N ARG A 143 -5.20 4.64 -7.55
CA ARG A 143 -4.00 5.16 -6.88
C ARG A 143 -3.90 6.68 -6.93
N LEU A 144 -4.30 7.28 -8.02
CA LEU A 144 -4.31 8.74 -8.20
C LEU A 144 -5.43 9.41 -7.41
N THR A 145 -6.65 8.88 -7.48
CA THR A 145 -7.87 9.58 -7.08
C THR A 145 -8.55 9.02 -5.82
N GLY A 146 -8.14 7.83 -5.36
CA GLY A 146 -8.84 7.12 -4.27
C GLY A 146 -10.21 6.57 -4.66
N SER A 147 -10.54 6.50 -5.96
CA SER A 147 -11.85 6.03 -6.44
C SER A 147 -12.13 4.59 -6.03
N CYS A 148 -13.36 4.28 -5.60
CA CYS A 148 -13.74 2.94 -5.19
C CYS A 148 -13.91 1.99 -6.39
N ASP A 149 -13.71 0.69 -6.15
CA ASP A 149 -13.79 -0.35 -7.18
C ASP A 149 -15.15 -0.40 -7.88
N MET A 150 -16.24 -0.29 -7.11
CA MET A 150 -17.61 -0.30 -7.67
C MET A 150 -17.84 0.87 -8.64
N GLY A 151 -17.42 2.09 -8.25
CA GLY A 151 -17.58 3.28 -9.08
C GLY A 151 -16.77 3.19 -10.37
N ARG A 152 -15.54 2.65 -10.30
CA ARG A 152 -14.69 2.44 -11.48
C ARG A 152 -15.26 1.39 -12.43
N LYS A 153 -15.80 0.27 -11.91
CA LYS A 153 -16.45 -0.76 -12.72
C LYS A 153 -17.69 -0.22 -13.44
N GLN A 154 -18.51 0.56 -12.72
CA GLN A 154 -19.67 1.20 -13.32
C GLN A 154 -19.27 2.17 -14.42
N PHE A 155 -18.27 3.02 -14.16
CA PHE A 155 -17.75 3.97 -15.15
C PHE A 155 -17.20 3.25 -16.39
N ALA A 156 -16.42 2.18 -16.22
CA ALA A 156 -15.90 1.39 -17.34
C ALA A 156 -17.03 0.78 -18.17
N SER A 157 -18.06 0.24 -17.52
CA SER A 157 -19.24 -0.30 -18.20
C SER A 157 -20.00 0.78 -18.99
N ASP A 158 -20.25 1.94 -18.40
CA ASP A 158 -21.01 3.04 -19.01
C ASP A 158 -20.28 3.63 -20.22
N HIS A 159 -18.94 3.54 -20.25
CA HIS A 159 -18.11 4.07 -21.35
C HIS A 159 -17.61 2.97 -22.30
N GLY A 160 -18.06 1.72 -22.14
CA GLY A 160 -17.70 0.62 -23.03
C GLY A 160 -16.22 0.22 -22.94
N VAL A 161 -15.57 0.43 -21.80
CA VAL A 161 -14.16 0.06 -21.57
C VAL A 161 -14.06 -1.42 -21.24
N ASP A 162 -13.38 -2.19 -22.10
CA ASP A 162 -13.07 -3.60 -21.85
C ASP A 162 -11.88 -3.72 -20.91
N LEU A 163 -12.15 -4.13 -19.66
CA LEU A 163 -11.11 -4.28 -18.62
C LEU A 163 -10.30 -5.58 -18.76
N GLU A 164 -10.84 -6.58 -19.46
CA GLU A 164 -10.17 -7.88 -19.57
C GLU A 164 -9.18 -7.95 -20.74
N HIS A 165 -9.56 -7.38 -21.89
CA HIS A 165 -8.80 -7.53 -23.12
C HIS A 165 -8.48 -6.17 -23.80
N GLY A 166 -9.02 -5.07 -23.25
CA GLY A 166 -8.83 -3.74 -23.82
C GLY A 166 -7.41 -3.23 -23.68
N MET A 167 -7.02 -2.38 -24.63
CA MET A 167 -5.76 -1.64 -24.64
C MET A 167 -6.06 -0.15 -24.75
N MET A 168 -5.27 0.68 -24.10
CA MET A 168 -5.47 2.12 -24.06
C MET A 168 -4.13 2.85 -24.01
N THR A 169 -4.06 4.02 -24.59
CA THR A 169 -2.91 4.94 -24.46
C THR A 169 -3.10 5.85 -23.23
N LEU A 170 -2.03 6.50 -22.78
CA LEU A 170 -2.11 7.51 -21.73
C LEU A 170 -3.06 8.64 -22.11
N THR A 171 -3.00 9.11 -23.34
CA THR A 171 -3.86 10.22 -23.84
C THR A 171 -5.34 9.84 -23.79
N GLU A 172 -5.69 8.64 -24.26
CA GLU A 172 -7.08 8.14 -24.20
C GLU A 172 -7.58 8.03 -22.76
N PHE A 173 -6.74 7.53 -21.84
CA PHE A 173 -7.08 7.45 -20.43
C PHE A 173 -7.38 8.83 -19.82
N LEU A 174 -6.48 9.80 -20.04
CA LEU A 174 -6.62 11.14 -19.48
C LEU A 174 -7.87 11.85 -20.04
N GLU A 175 -8.10 11.79 -21.36
CA GLU A 175 -9.29 12.36 -21.99
C GLU A 175 -10.59 11.73 -21.46
N LEU A 176 -10.60 10.41 -21.28
CA LEU A 176 -11.76 9.68 -20.78
C LEU A 176 -12.11 10.04 -19.33
N THR A 177 -11.09 10.30 -18.50
CA THR A 177 -11.28 10.41 -17.04
C THR A 177 -11.18 11.83 -16.49
N LYS A 178 -10.78 12.83 -17.28
CA LYS A 178 -10.59 14.23 -16.81
C LYS A 178 -11.83 14.88 -16.21
N ASP A 179 -13.02 14.42 -16.59
CA ASP A 179 -14.32 14.93 -16.11
C ASP A 179 -15.08 13.91 -15.24
N ALA A 180 -14.43 12.77 -14.94
CA ALA A 180 -14.96 11.75 -14.04
C ALA A 180 -14.65 12.06 -12.56
N TYR A 181 -14.95 11.12 -11.66
CA TYR A 181 -14.55 11.19 -10.26
C TYR A 181 -13.03 11.36 -10.12
N GLY A 182 -12.58 12.37 -9.36
CA GLY A 182 -11.16 12.68 -9.22
C GLY A 182 -10.54 13.37 -10.45
N GLY A 183 -11.38 13.89 -11.36
CA GLY A 183 -10.94 14.60 -12.55
C GLY A 183 -10.08 15.83 -12.28
N ASP A 184 -10.14 16.42 -11.10
CA ASP A 184 -9.23 17.47 -10.63
C ASP A 184 -7.79 16.97 -10.54
N VAL A 185 -7.56 15.76 -10.02
CA VAL A 185 -6.24 15.11 -10.01
C VAL A 185 -5.77 14.76 -11.42
N ILE A 186 -6.68 14.24 -12.25
CA ILE A 186 -6.35 13.91 -13.66
C ILE A 186 -5.94 15.15 -14.45
N ARG A 187 -6.61 16.29 -14.26
CA ARG A 187 -6.21 17.57 -14.88
C ARG A 187 -4.82 18.02 -14.43
N LYS A 188 -4.45 17.82 -13.16
CA LYS A 188 -3.07 18.10 -12.69
C LYS A 188 -2.03 17.18 -13.35
N VAL A 189 -2.39 15.95 -13.68
CA VAL A 189 -1.53 15.05 -14.48
C VAL A 189 -1.30 15.66 -15.86
N ILE A 190 -2.37 16.13 -16.52
CA ILE A 190 -2.31 16.78 -17.85
C ILE A 190 -1.41 18.03 -17.78
N ASP A 191 -1.66 18.93 -16.84
CA ASP A 191 -0.88 20.17 -16.68
C ASP A 191 0.62 19.87 -16.50
N ARG A 192 0.98 18.88 -15.68
CA ARG A 192 2.40 18.47 -15.51
C ARG A 192 3.01 17.84 -16.74
N MET A 193 2.21 17.17 -17.54
CA MET A 193 2.69 16.66 -18.82
C MET A 193 3.04 17.79 -19.77
N GLU A 194 2.19 18.80 -19.87
CA GLU A 194 2.38 19.97 -20.75
C GLU A 194 3.57 20.83 -20.29
N GLU A 195 3.74 21.01 -18.98
CA GLU A 195 4.90 21.72 -18.43
C GLU A 195 6.24 21.07 -18.77
N LYS A 196 6.30 19.75 -18.88
CA LYS A 196 7.52 19.03 -19.30
C LYS A 196 7.81 19.23 -20.79
N ASP A 197 6.78 19.29 -21.62
CA ASP A 197 6.92 19.50 -23.06
C ASP A 197 7.30 20.95 -23.40
N GLY A 198 6.79 21.93 -22.65
CA GLY A 198 7.11 23.35 -22.86
C GLY A 198 8.50 23.78 -22.38
N ARG A 199 9.29 22.87 -21.76
CA ARG A 199 10.66 23.13 -21.28
C ARG A 199 11.77 22.54 -22.17
N CYS A 200 11.44 22.04 -23.36
CA CYS A 200 12.42 21.59 -24.35
C CYS A 200 12.78 22.67 -25.35
#